data_a4412efab71518a1f2b47bb693231572
#
_entry.id   a4412efab71518a1f2b47bb693231572
#
_cell.length_a   1.000
_cell.length_b   1.000
_cell.length_c   1.000
_cell.angle_alpha   90.00
_cell.angle_beta   90.00
_cell.angle_gamma   90.00
#
_symmetry.space_group_name_H-M   'P 1'
#
loop_
_entity.id
_entity.type
_entity.pdbx_description
1 polymer ?
#
loop_
_entity_poly.entity_id
_entity_poly.type
_entity_poly.pdbx_seq_one_letter_code
_entity_poly.pdbx_strand_id
1 'polypeptide(L)'
;MRLEDAEKILLKNRPDRTLISSVEYRGLYVFNTVPKEHKTSTLLSLPLISVNKKNGEVRTFNPLFDAGPDYKEAVKNIKYYK
;
A
#
# COMPACT_ATOMS: atom_id res chain seq x y z
N MET A 1 -1.29 0.85 -15.68
CA MET A 1 -0.49 1.54 -14.65
C MET A 1 0.54 0.60 -14.09
N ARG A 2 1.76 1.06 -13.95
CA ARG A 2 2.85 0.31 -13.35
C ARG A 2 2.92 0.60 -11.85
N LEU A 3 3.59 -0.29 -11.12
CA LEU A 3 3.81 -0.08 -9.69
C LEU A 3 4.49 1.27 -9.41
N GLU A 4 5.46 1.64 -10.23
CA GLU A 4 6.18 2.91 -10.06
C GLU A 4 5.24 4.11 -10.17
N ASP A 5 4.26 4.04 -11.06
CA ASP A 5 3.26 5.10 -11.20
C ASP A 5 2.40 5.19 -9.94
N ALA A 6 2.01 4.04 -9.42
CA ALA A 6 1.21 3.99 -8.19
C ALA A 6 1.98 4.55 -7.00
N GLU A 7 3.29 4.25 -6.91
CA GLU A 7 4.14 4.79 -5.88
C GLU A 7 4.17 6.31 -5.93
N LYS A 8 4.32 6.87 -7.11
CA LYS A 8 4.32 8.33 -7.31
C LYS A 8 3.00 8.95 -6.93
N ILE A 9 1.91 8.33 -7.33
CA ILE A 9 0.56 8.81 -7.02
C ILE A 9 0.35 8.83 -5.52
N LEU A 10 0.74 7.75 -4.84
CA LEU A 10 0.58 7.67 -3.40
C LEU A 10 1.40 8.74 -2.67
N LEU A 11 2.66 8.90 -3.05
CA LEU A 11 3.54 9.86 -2.41
C LEU A 11 3.10 11.31 -2.66
N LYS A 12 2.51 11.56 -3.83
CA LYS A 12 1.94 12.87 -4.13
C LYS A 12 0.73 13.15 -3.26
N ASN A 13 -0.09 12.13 -2.99
CA ASN A 13 -1.27 12.27 -2.12
C ASN A 13 -0.92 12.28 -0.64
N ARG A 14 0.16 11.59 -0.29
CA ARG A 14 0.59 11.42 1.11
C ARG A 14 2.08 11.71 1.22
N PRO A 15 2.50 12.97 1.05
CA PRO A 15 3.93 13.28 1.01
C PRO A 15 4.65 13.09 2.33
N ASP A 16 3.91 12.95 3.43
CA ASP A 16 4.46 12.72 4.76
C ASP A 16 4.65 11.23 5.08
N ARG A 17 4.45 10.37 4.09
CA ARG A 17 4.54 8.91 4.29
C ARG A 17 5.79 8.33 3.65
N THR A 18 6.26 7.22 4.23
CA THR A 18 7.35 6.41 3.68
C THR A 18 6.80 5.04 3.34
N LEU A 19 7.15 4.53 2.17
CA LEU A 19 6.70 3.21 1.72
C LEU A 19 7.48 2.11 2.44
N ILE A 20 6.77 1.15 3.00
CA ILE A 20 7.36 -0.02 3.66
C ILE A 20 7.25 -1.24 2.76
N SER A 21 6.08 -1.49 2.21
CA SER A 21 5.86 -2.63 1.33
C SER A 21 4.69 -2.37 0.39
N SER A 22 4.63 -3.17 -0.66
CA SER A 22 3.51 -3.11 -1.61
C SER A 22 3.10 -4.52 -2.03
N VAL A 23 1.81 -4.67 -2.31
CA VAL A 23 1.20 -5.91 -2.77
C VAL A 23 0.25 -5.57 -3.90
N GLU A 24 0.26 -6.38 -4.94
CA GLU A 24 -0.70 -6.25 -6.03
C GLU A 24 -1.89 -7.16 -5.72
N TYR A 25 -3.10 -6.59 -5.68
CA TYR A 25 -4.29 -7.34 -5.29
C TYR A 25 -5.53 -6.78 -5.99
N ARG A 26 -6.19 -7.63 -6.78
CA ARG A 26 -7.50 -7.34 -7.44
C ARG A 26 -7.57 -5.96 -8.09
N GLY A 27 -6.61 -5.65 -8.94
CA GLY A 27 -6.60 -4.37 -9.64
C GLY A 27 -6.18 -3.19 -8.79
N LEU A 28 -5.62 -3.46 -7.62
CA LEU A 28 -5.09 -2.44 -6.71
C LEU A 28 -3.62 -2.70 -6.44
N TYR A 29 -2.89 -1.63 -6.17
CA TYR A 29 -1.61 -1.71 -5.49
C TYR A 29 -1.85 -1.30 -4.04
N VAL A 30 -1.59 -2.20 -3.12
CA VAL A 30 -1.82 -1.97 -1.69
C VAL A 30 -0.48 -1.71 -1.01
N PHE A 31 -0.37 -0.57 -0.37
CA PHE A 31 0.89 -0.14 0.23
C PHE A 31 0.79 -0.10 1.75
N ASN A 32 1.83 -0.59 2.39
CA ASN A 32 2.04 -0.36 3.81
C ASN A 32 2.98 0.84 3.93
N THR A 33 2.56 1.84 4.69
CA THR A 33 3.32 3.08 4.85
C THR A 33 3.40 3.47 6.32
N VAL A 34 4.42 4.27 6.64
CA VAL A 34 4.56 4.86 7.97
C VAL A 34 4.84 6.36 7.82
N PRO A 35 4.52 7.18 8.81
CA PRO A 35 4.90 8.60 8.78
C PRO A 35 6.41 8.75 8.70
N LYS A 36 6.88 9.70 7.91
CA LYS A 36 8.32 9.94 7.75
C LYS A 36 9.03 10.25 9.06
N GLU A 37 8.34 10.92 9.97
CA GLU A 37 8.89 11.32 11.24
C GLU A 37 8.85 10.23 12.31
N HIS A 38 8.26 9.09 11.95
CA HIS A 38 8.11 7.99 12.89
C HIS A 38 9.42 7.22 13.01
N LYS A 39 10.08 7.32 14.15
CA LYS A 39 11.40 6.72 14.35
C LYS A 39 11.33 5.31 14.91
N THR A 40 10.20 4.90 15.42
CA THR A 40 10.04 3.55 15.94
C THR A 40 9.31 2.72 14.89
N SER A 41 9.83 1.53 14.61
CA SER A 41 9.15 0.61 13.75
C SER A 41 7.89 0.13 14.43
N THR A 42 6.79 0.76 14.14
CA THR A 42 5.51 0.19 14.47
C THR A 42 5.24 -0.89 13.46
N LEU A 43 5.00 -2.07 13.96
CA LEU A 43 4.84 -3.26 13.16
C LEU A 43 3.62 -3.20 12.26
N LEU A 44 2.63 -2.40 12.58
CA LEU A 44 1.41 -2.32 11.79
C LEU A 44 0.89 -0.90 11.79
N SER A 45 1.02 -0.22 10.67
CA SER A 45 0.31 1.03 10.47
C SER A 45 -0.92 0.75 9.63
N LEU A 46 -1.96 0.27 10.27
CA LEU A 46 -3.27 0.17 9.66
C LEU A 46 -3.97 1.51 9.75
N PRO A 47 -4.76 1.87 8.75
CA PRO A 47 -5.05 1.09 7.55
C PRO A 47 -3.94 1.20 6.51
N LEU A 48 -3.90 0.23 5.61
CA LEU A 48 -3.05 0.29 4.43
C LEU A 48 -3.65 1.30 3.45
N ILE A 49 -2.88 1.64 2.43
CA ILE A 49 -3.34 2.57 1.40
C ILE A 49 -3.32 1.86 0.07
N SER A 50 -4.41 1.95 -0.70
CA SER A 50 -4.49 1.35 -2.02
C SER A 50 -4.52 2.41 -3.10
N VAL A 51 -3.94 2.06 -4.26
CA VAL A 51 -4.02 2.87 -5.47
C VAL A 51 -4.66 2.00 -6.55
N ASN A 52 -5.76 2.49 -7.13
CA ASN A 52 -6.47 1.75 -8.16
C ASN A 52 -5.70 1.81 -9.48
N LYS A 53 -5.46 0.65 -10.08
CA LYS A 53 -4.70 0.55 -11.34
C LYS A 53 -5.38 1.24 -12.53
N LYS A 54 -6.70 1.32 -12.51
CA LYS A 54 -7.45 1.88 -13.64
C LYS A 54 -7.46 3.40 -13.63
N ASN A 55 -7.67 4.01 -12.45
CA ASN A 55 -7.90 5.44 -12.37
C ASN A 55 -6.97 6.17 -11.42
N GLY A 56 -6.08 5.46 -10.75
CA GLY A 56 -5.15 6.08 -9.81
C GLY A 56 -5.79 6.55 -8.51
N GLU A 57 -7.00 6.11 -8.23
CA GLU A 57 -7.70 6.53 -7.02
C GLU A 57 -7.00 6.01 -5.77
N VAL A 58 -6.76 6.89 -4.82
CA VAL A 58 -6.09 6.56 -3.56
C VAL A 58 -7.14 6.41 -2.47
N ARG A 59 -7.16 5.25 -1.81
CA ARG A 59 -8.10 4.96 -0.72
C ARG A 59 -7.40 4.23 0.40
N THR A 60 -7.97 4.29 1.59
CA THR A 60 -7.54 3.43 2.68
C THR A 60 -7.97 1.99 2.38
N PHE A 61 -7.14 1.04 2.76
CA PHE A 61 -7.40 -0.38 2.57
C PHE A 61 -7.22 -1.10 3.89
N ASN A 62 -8.29 -1.70 4.39
CA ASN A 62 -8.24 -2.46 5.62
C ASN A 62 -8.36 -3.94 5.27
N PRO A 63 -7.28 -4.75 5.45
CA PRO A 63 -7.32 -6.15 5.07
C PRO A 63 -8.37 -6.98 5.82
N LEU A 64 -8.85 -6.50 6.97
CA LEU A 64 -9.89 -7.21 7.69
C LEU A 64 -11.25 -7.10 7.02
N PHE A 65 -11.50 -6.01 6.27
CA PHE A 65 -12.79 -5.76 5.66
C PHE A 65 -12.74 -5.76 4.13
N ASP A 66 -11.61 -5.35 3.56
CA ASP A 66 -11.51 -5.15 2.12
C ASP A 66 -10.83 -6.30 1.40
N ALA A 67 -10.17 -7.19 2.14
CA ALA A 67 -9.47 -8.34 1.58
C ALA A 67 -10.26 -9.62 1.78
N GLY A 68 -10.25 -10.48 0.76
CA GLY A 68 -10.81 -11.82 0.86
C GLY A 68 -9.72 -12.85 1.18
N PRO A 69 -10.09 -14.14 1.19
CA PRO A 69 -9.12 -15.21 1.48
C PRO A 69 -7.96 -15.28 0.47
N ASP A 70 -8.16 -14.79 -0.74
CA ASP A 70 -7.14 -14.75 -1.78
C ASP A 70 -6.05 -13.70 -1.51
N TYR A 71 -6.24 -12.82 -0.53
CA TYR A 71 -5.23 -11.84 -0.17
C TYR A 71 -3.95 -12.51 0.33
N LYS A 72 -4.07 -13.66 0.96
CA LYS A 72 -2.91 -14.43 1.42
C LYS A 72 -1.99 -14.84 0.27
N GLU A 73 -2.57 -15.13 -0.88
CA GLU A 73 -1.80 -15.46 -2.08
C GLU A 73 -1.09 -14.23 -2.62
N ALA A 74 -1.76 -13.08 -2.61
CA ALA A 74 -1.15 -11.82 -3.06
C ALA A 74 0.04 -11.45 -2.19
N VAL A 75 -0.05 -11.65 -0.89
CA VAL A 75 1.01 -11.30 0.07
C VAL A 75 2.28 -12.11 -0.16
N LYS A 76 2.19 -13.29 -0.77
CA LYS A 76 3.38 -14.09 -1.10
C LYS A 76 4.31 -13.37 -2.07
N ASN A 77 3.80 -12.43 -2.84
CA ASN A 77 4.57 -11.65 -3.80
C ASN A 77 4.83 -10.22 -3.32
N ILE A 78 4.83 -10.03 -2.01
CA ILE A 78 5.04 -8.72 -1.42
C ILE A 78 6.44 -8.17 -1.75
N LYS A 79 6.47 -6.88 -2.08
CA LYS A 79 7.71 -6.16 -2.32
C LYS A 79 7.99 -5.27 -1.11
N TYR A 80 9.19 -5.39 -0.55
CA TYR A 80 9.61 -4.54 0.56
C TYR A 80 10.51 -3.42 0.06
N TYR A 81 10.34 -2.26 0.65
CA TYR A 81 11.19 -1.10 0.36
C TYR A 81 12.20 -0.93 1.49
N LYS A 82 13.37 -0.49 1.12
CA LYS A 82 14.43 -0.24 2.10
C LYS A 82 14.34 1.15 2.70
#